data_a1d011be06de4441aa456be32424c709
#
_entry.id   a1d011be06de4441aa456be32424c709
#
_cell.length_a   1.000
_cell.length_b   1.000
_cell.length_c   1.000
_cell.angle_alpha   90.00
_cell.angle_beta   90.00
_cell.angle_gamma   90.00
#
_symmetry.space_group_name_H-M   'P 1'
#
loop_
_entity.id
_entity.type
_entity.pdbx_description
1 polymer ?
#
loop_
_entity_poly.entity_id
_entity_poly.type
_entity_poly.pdbx_seq_one_letter_code
_entity_poly.pdbx_strand_id
1 'polypeptide(L)'
;ESINLADNFAFTGTVTGAGGVNTPAFAARINGEQTISHNTSTKLTLNTEIFDTANAYDTSTYRFTPQTAGKYYCTLNINSNANGQGNFRIANAQIYFNGSLAYISGYDKATGYENNGRESLSAIITFNGSSDYIEPYFYGYTQNSGNITIGGTNTYDSQFSAYKIIE
;
A
#
# COMPACT_ATOMS: atom_id res chain seq x y z
N GLU A 1 -18.65 36.22 -29.66
CA GLU A 1 -19.75 35.22 -29.52
C GLU A 1 -19.71 34.66 -28.10
N SER A 2 -20.79 34.80 -27.37
CA SER A 2 -20.89 34.21 -26.03
C SER A 2 -21.54 32.82 -26.16
N ILE A 3 -20.88 31.82 -25.61
CA ILE A 3 -21.42 30.45 -25.53
C ILE A 3 -22.50 30.44 -24.44
N ASN A 4 -23.73 30.08 -24.79
CA ASN A 4 -24.82 29.91 -23.83
C ASN A 4 -24.65 28.55 -23.12
N LEU A 5 -24.33 28.58 -21.83
CA LEU A 5 -24.14 27.39 -21.00
C LEU A 5 -25.44 26.59 -20.71
N ALA A 6 -26.59 27.09 -21.17
CA ALA A 6 -27.87 26.38 -21.04
C ALA A 6 -28.11 25.34 -22.16
N ASP A 7 -27.29 25.33 -23.21
CA ASP A 7 -27.40 24.36 -24.29
C ASP A 7 -26.64 23.07 -23.93
N ASN A 8 -27.24 21.92 -24.17
CA ASN A 8 -26.58 20.63 -24.05
C ASN A 8 -25.57 20.45 -25.20
N PHE A 9 -24.28 20.67 -24.92
CA PHE A 9 -23.21 20.41 -25.90
C PHE A 9 -22.81 18.94 -25.84
N ALA A 10 -23.06 18.19 -26.91
CA ALA A 10 -22.49 16.86 -27.11
C ALA A 10 -21.13 16.99 -27.78
N PHE A 11 -20.08 16.69 -27.06
CA PHE A 11 -18.74 16.56 -27.66
C PHE A 11 -18.61 15.20 -28.34
N THR A 12 -18.48 15.17 -29.66
CA THR A 12 -18.30 13.95 -30.45
C THR A 12 -16.83 13.58 -30.67
N GLY A 13 -15.91 14.30 -30.03
CA GLY A 13 -14.45 14.08 -30.12
C GLY A 13 -13.78 14.02 -28.77
N THR A 14 -12.48 13.78 -28.75
CA THR A 14 -11.65 13.81 -27.53
C THR A 14 -11.59 15.24 -27.01
N VAL A 15 -12.08 15.45 -25.80
CA VAL A 15 -11.92 16.74 -25.11
C VAL A 15 -10.50 16.81 -24.57
N THR A 16 -9.63 17.56 -25.23
CA THR A 16 -8.26 17.78 -24.78
C THR A 16 -8.28 18.75 -23.60
N GLY A 17 -7.73 18.36 -22.45
CA GLY A 17 -7.69 19.19 -21.26
C GLY A 17 -8.84 18.96 -20.26
N ALA A 18 -9.76 18.02 -20.51
CA ALA A 18 -10.79 17.61 -19.56
C ALA A 18 -10.25 16.66 -18.51
N GLY A 19 -9.28 17.06 -17.71
CA GLY A 19 -8.73 16.33 -16.60
C GLY A 19 -8.30 14.88 -16.91
N GLY A 20 -7.16 14.43 -16.49
CA GLY A 20 -6.73 13.04 -16.57
C GLY A 20 -7.50 12.16 -15.58
N VAL A 21 -7.44 10.86 -15.74
CA VAL A 21 -7.95 9.88 -14.78
C VAL A 21 -6.81 9.37 -13.91
N ASN A 22 -7.09 9.15 -12.61
CA ASN A 22 -6.12 8.61 -11.65
C ASN A 22 -5.98 7.09 -11.81
N THR A 23 -5.79 6.62 -13.05
CA THR A 23 -5.58 5.21 -13.38
C THR A 23 -4.25 4.98 -14.08
N PRO A 24 -3.59 3.82 -13.87
CA PRO A 24 -3.98 2.71 -13.00
C PRO A 24 -4.11 3.06 -11.52
N ALA A 25 -5.05 2.39 -10.84
CA ALA A 25 -5.25 2.49 -9.41
C ALA A 25 -5.68 1.14 -8.85
N PHE A 26 -5.20 0.80 -7.66
CA PHE A 26 -5.60 -0.42 -6.95
C PHE A 26 -5.72 -0.18 -5.45
N ALA A 27 -6.46 -1.05 -4.79
CA ALA A 27 -6.41 -1.27 -3.35
C ALA A 27 -6.58 -2.75 -3.06
N ALA A 28 -5.72 -3.28 -2.20
CA ALA A 28 -5.77 -4.65 -1.72
C ALA A 28 -5.64 -4.69 -0.19
N ARG A 29 -6.21 -5.72 0.41
CA ARG A 29 -6.19 -5.94 1.85
C ARG A 29 -5.80 -7.37 2.19
N ILE A 30 -5.40 -7.58 3.44
CA ILE A 30 -5.24 -8.92 3.97
C ILE A 30 -6.63 -9.50 4.30
N ASN A 31 -6.85 -10.75 3.94
CA ASN A 31 -8.02 -11.52 4.36
C ASN A 31 -7.54 -12.65 5.28
N GLY A 32 -7.86 -12.53 6.57
CA GLY A 32 -7.32 -13.39 7.62
C GLY A 32 -6.11 -12.79 8.32
N GLU A 33 -5.25 -13.64 8.81
CA GLU A 33 -4.05 -13.27 9.57
C GLU A 33 -2.80 -13.81 8.91
N GLN A 34 -1.72 -13.04 9.00
CA GLN A 34 -0.38 -13.47 8.62
C GLN A 34 0.55 -13.43 9.83
N THR A 35 1.22 -14.54 10.10
CA THR A 35 2.27 -14.60 11.12
C THR A 35 3.60 -14.13 10.55
N ILE A 36 4.20 -13.16 11.23
CA ILE A 36 5.52 -12.59 10.91
C ILE A 36 6.52 -13.03 11.99
N SER A 37 7.69 -13.45 11.57
CA SER A 37 8.77 -13.78 12.51
C SER A 37 9.39 -12.53 13.09
N HIS A 38 9.73 -12.59 14.38
CA HIS A 38 10.50 -11.56 15.07
C HIS A 38 11.79 -11.22 14.30
N ASN A 39 12.12 -9.94 14.27
CA ASN A 39 13.38 -9.42 13.71
C ASN A 39 13.60 -9.77 12.22
N THR A 40 12.53 -9.88 11.44
CA THR A 40 12.60 -10.28 10.04
C THR A 40 11.70 -9.40 9.19
N SER A 41 12.26 -8.78 8.15
CA SER A 41 11.43 -8.11 7.12
C SER A 41 10.70 -9.16 6.31
N THR A 42 9.37 -9.16 6.38
CA THR A 42 8.53 -10.17 5.75
C THR A 42 7.55 -9.51 4.79
N LYS A 43 7.43 -10.06 3.57
CA LYS A 43 6.45 -9.62 2.60
C LYS A 43 5.04 -9.87 3.13
N LEU A 44 4.18 -8.87 2.99
CA LEU A 44 2.78 -8.97 3.39
C LEU A 44 1.93 -9.60 2.29
N THR A 45 1.06 -10.53 2.70
CA THR A 45 0.17 -11.27 1.81
C THR A 45 -1.20 -10.59 1.72
N LEU A 46 -1.25 -9.40 1.11
CA LEU A 46 -2.51 -8.71 0.87
C LEU A 46 -3.24 -9.38 -0.30
N ASN A 47 -3.97 -10.43 0.02
CA ASN A 47 -4.48 -11.46 -0.90
C ASN A 47 -5.88 -11.18 -1.44
N THR A 48 -6.48 -10.04 -1.08
CA THR A 48 -7.84 -9.69 -1.50
C THR A 48 -7.85 -8.29 -2.09
N GLU A 49 -8.13 -8.21 -3.37
CA GLU A 49 -8.39 -6.94 -4.03
C GLU A 49 -9.70 -6.32 -3.55
N ILE A 50 -9.67 -5.01 -3.28
CA ILE A 50 -10.87 -4.18 -3.11
C ILE A 50 -11.29 -3.67 -4.48
N PHE A 51 -10.33 -3.19 -5.25
CA PHE A 51 -10.44 -2.88 -6.67
C PHE A 51 -9.07 -2.86 -7.33
N ASP A 52 -9.03 -3.08 -8.64
CA ASP A 52 -7.89 -2.86 -9.53
C ASP A 52 -8.41 -2.44 -10.91
N THR A 53 -8.10 -1.23 -11.34
CA THR A 53 -8.63 -0.64 -12.58
C THR A 53 -7.93 -1.11 -13.84
N ALA A 54 -6.78 -1.77 -13.73
CA ALA A 54 -5.92 -2.13 -14.85
C ALA A 54 -5.28 -3.52 -14.74
N ASN A 55 -5.72 -4.36 -13.78
CA ASN A 55 -5.11 -5.65 -13.45
C ASN A 55 -3.58 -5.51 -13.21
N ALA A 56 -3.20 -4.45 -12.50
CA ALA A 56 -1.80 -4.11 -12.23
C ALA A 56 -1.29 -4.65 -10.89
N TYR A 57 -2.20 -5.09 -10.03
CA TYR A 57 -1.89 -5.79 -8.78
C TYR A 57 -2.06 -7.29 -8.94
N ASP A 58 -1.08 -8.06 -8.52
CA ASP A 58 -1.10 -9.52 -8.57
C ASP A 58 -1.18 -10.09 -7.16
N THR A 59 -2.31 -10.71 -6.82
CA THR A 59 -2.56 -11.33 -5.51
C THR A 59 -1.75 -12.60 -5.26
N SER A 60 -1.09 -13.16 -6.26
CA SER A 60 -0.22 -14.33 -6.10
C SER A 60 1.20 -13.94 -5.73
N THR A 61 1.66 -12.79 -6.20
CA THR A 61 2.99 -12.23 -5.93
C THR A 61 2.95 -11.05 -4.96
N TYR A 62 1.75 -10.50 -4.69
CA TYR A 62 1.52 -9.31 -3.85
C TYR A 62 2.25 -8.07 -4.37
N ARG A 63 2.27 -7.92 -5.71
CA ARG A 63 2.97 -6.85 -6.43
C ARG A 63 2.00 -5.94 -7.14
N PHE A 64 2.30 -4.66 -7.11
CA PHE A 64 1.70 -3.70 -8.03
C PHE A 64 2.72 -3.34 -9.09
N THR A 65 2.40 -3.64 -10.36
CA THR A 65 3.25 -3.42 -11.53
C THR A 65 2.46 -2.62 -12.58
N PRO A 66 2.36 -1.29 -12.45
CA PRO A 66 1.58 -0.50 -13.38
C PRO A 66 2.21 -0.48 -14.77
N GLN A 67 1.39 -0.72 -15.80
CA GLN A 67 1.81 -0.70 -17.20
C GLN A 67 1.70 0.70 -17.82
N THR A 68 1.61 1.74 -16.99
CA THR A 68 1.58 3.14 -17.41
C THR A 68 2.65 3.91 -16.63
N ALA A 69 3.55 4.54 -17.34
CA ALA A 69 4.60 5.36 -16.73
C ALA A 69 4.00 6.60 -16.04
N GLY A 70 4.69 7.10 -15.03
CA GLY A 70 4.34 8.31 -14.31
C GLY A 70 4.54 8.21 -12.82
N LYS A 71 4.07 9.22 -12.09
CA LYS A 71 4.12 9.27 -10.63
C LYS A 71 2.84 8.70 -10.03
N TYR A 72 3.02 7.93 -8.96
CA TYR A 72 1.95 7.29 -8.22
C TYR A 72 2.01 7.66 -6.75
N TYR A 73 0.87 7.97 -6.16
CA TYR A 73 0.74 8.05 -4.72
C TYR A 73 0.46 6.65 -4.19
N CYS A 74 1.37 6.13 -3.38
CA CYS A 74 1.33 4.79 -2.83
C CYS A 74 1.14 4.85 -1.32
N THR A 75 0.28 4.00 -0.75
CA THR A 75 0.04 3.94 0.70
C THR A 75 0.05 2.50 1.19
N LEU A 76 0.61 2.31 2.38
CA LEU A 76 0.60 1.05 3.11
C LEU A 76 0.19 1.33 4.55
N ASN A 77 -0.97 0.82 4.95
CA ASN A 77 -1.47 0.88 6.31
C ASN A 77 -1.48 -0.52 6.90
N ILE A 78 -0.93 -0.68 8.09
CA ILE A 78 -0.75 -1.98 8.73
C ILE A 78 -1.32 -1.93 10.14
N ASN A 79 -2.07 -2.96 10.49
CA ASN A 79 -2.40 -3.28 11.88
C ASN A 79 -1.63 -4.52 12.30
N SER A 80 -0.81 -4.38 13.33
CA SER A 80 0.07 -5.41 13.85
C SER A 80 -0.19 -5.68 15.33
N ASN A 81 0.02 -6.93 15.76
CA ASN A 81 -0.14 -7.35 17.15
C ASN A 81 1.05 -8.23 17.57
N ALA A 82 1.66 -7.88 18.69
CA ALA A 82 2.78 -8.62 19.27
C ALA A 82 2.35 -9.89 20.02
N ASN A 83 1.06 -10.25 20.03
CA ASN A 83 0.50 -11.48 20.63
C ASN A 83 0.89 -11.70 22.10
N GLY A 84 1.01 -10.63 22.87
CA GLY A 84 1.45 -10.73 24.27
C GLY A 84 2.93 -11.12 24.46
N GLN A 85 3.71 -11.15 23.38
CA GLN A 85 5.14 -11.52 23.38
C GLN A 85 6.03 -10.34 23.80
N GLY A 86 5.60 -9.60 24.80
CA GLY A 86 6.39 -8.52 25.39
C GLY A 86 6.42 -7.26 24.55
N ASN A 87 5.36 -6.97 23.82
CA ASN A 87 5.14 -5.71 23.10
C ASN A 87 6.20 -5.37 22.03
N PHE A 88 5.85 -4.49 21.14
CA PHE A 88 6.75 -3.98 20.13
C PHE A 88 7.80 -3.02 20.71
N ARG A 89 9.05 -3.27 20.40
CA ARG A 89 10.11 -2.28 20.41
C ARG A 89 10.18 -1.55 19.08
N ILE A 90 10.14 -2.30 17.97
CA ILE A 90 10.17 -1.74 16.62
C ILE A 90 8.98 -2.30 15.85
N ALA A 91 8.27 -1.43 15.15
CA ALA A 91 7.25 -1.80 14.18
C ALA A 91 7.35 -0.86 12.98
N ASN A 92 7.62 -1.41 11.81
CA ASN A 92 7.88 -0.64 10.60
C ASN A 92 7.11 -1.19 9.41
N ALA A 93 6.26 -0.37 8.81
CA ALA A 93 5.75 -0.54 7.47
C ALA A 93 6.86 -0.25 6.46
N GLN A 94 7.00 -1.09 5.44
CA GLN A 94 8.04 -0.95 4.43
C GLN A 94 7.46 -1.13 3.03
N ILE A 95 7.87 -0.31 2.08
CA ILE A 95 7.62 -0.51 0.66
C ILE A 95 8.96 -0.85 -0.01
N TYR A 96 8.99 -2.00 -0.67
CA TYR A 96 10.08 -2.41 -1.52
C TYR A 96 9.79 -1.99 -2.96
N PHE A 97 10.78 -1.44 -3.63
CA PHE A 97 10.75 -1.09 -5.04
C PHE A 97 11.76 -1.95 -5.79
N ASN A 98 11.30 -2.71 -6.77
CA ASN A 98 12.11 -3.63 -7.56
C ASN A 98 12.96 -4.59 -6.68
N GLY A 99 12.33 -5.10 -5.60
CA GLY A 99 12.95 -6.06 -4.68
C GLY A 99 13.90 -5.46 -3.64
N SER A 100 14.05 -4.15 -3.58
CA SER A 100 14.90 -3.45 -2.60
C SER A 100 14.08 -2.55 -1.70
N LEU A 101 14.42 -2.46 -0.41
CA LEU A 101 13.79 -1.53 0.52
C LEU A 101 13.96 -0.09 0.02
N ALA A 102 12.84 0.58 -0.24
CA ALA A 102 12.83 1.95 -0.75
C ALA A 102 12.26 2.95 0.27
N TYR A 103 11.20 2.57 0.98
CA TYR A 103 10.51 3.45 1.93
C TYR A 103 10.19 2.70 3.22
N ILE A 104 10.28 3.41 4.33
CA ILE A 104 10.03 2.89 5.67
C ILE A 104 9.34 3.94 6.53
N SER A 105 8.35 3.53 7.31
CA SER A 105 7.69 4.34 8.34
C SER A 105 7.35 3.47 9.52
N GLY A 106 7.56 3.98 10.71
CA GLY A 106 7.27 3.25 11.95
C GLY A 106 7.97 3.88 13.14
N TYR A 107 8.27 3.07 14.14
CA TYR A 107 8.92 3.54 15.37
C TYR A 107 9.96 2.55 15.91
N ASP A 108 10.91 3.08 16.70
CA ASP A 108 11.80 2.35 17.59
C ASP A 108 11.68 2.96 18.99
N LYS A 109 11.17 2.17 19.95
CA LYS A 109 10.94 2.61 21.32
C LYS A 109 11.97 1.97 22.27
N ALA A 110 12.70 2.78 22.99
CA ALA A 110 13.61 2.31 24.05
C ALA A 110 12.84 1.84 25.28
N THR A 111 11.66 2.45 25.56
CA THR A 111 10.76 2.14 26.68
C THR A 111 9.31 2.41 26.30
N GLY A 112 8.35 1.91 27.08
CA GLY A 112 6.92 2.18 26.82
C GLY A 112 6.38 1.37 25.65
N TYR A 113 6.61 0.09 25.67
CA TYR A 113 6.23 -0.85 24.62
C TYR A 113 4.72 -0.96 24.43
N GLU A 114 4.31 -1.26 23.20
CA GLU A 114 2.91 -1.44 22.84
C GLU A 114 2.64 -2.83 22.25
N ASN A 115 1.51 -3.42 22.61
CA ASN A 115 1.12 -4.73 22.08
C ASN A 115 0.53 -4.64 20.67
N ASN A 116 -0.04 -3.49 20.32
CA ASN A 116 -0.63 -3.24 19.00
C ASN A 116 0.13 -2.13 18.31
N GLY A 117 0.45 -2.35 17.04
CA GLY A 117 1.03 -1.36 16.15
C GLY A 117 0.03 -0.92 15.08
N ARG A 118 0.09 0.35 14.71
CA ARG A 118 -0.62 0.91 13.57
C ARG A 118 0.35 1.78 12.80
N GLU A 119 0.94 1.19 11.77
CA GLU A 119 1.93 1.84 10.94
C GLU A 119 1.26 2.33 9.65
N SER A 120 1.57 3.56 9.29
CA SER A 120 1.12 4.17 8.04
C SER A 120 2.33 4.71 7.29
N LEU A 121 2.43 4.32 6.04
CA LEU A 121 3.48 4.76 5.12
C LEU A 121 2.84 5.28 3.84
N SER A 122 3.26 6.45 3.40
CA SER A 122 2.89 6.98 2.09
C SER A 122 4.10 7.51 1.35
N ALA A 123 4.14 7.35 0.04
CA ALA A 123 5.21 7.82 -0.81
C ALA A 123 4.71 8.14 -2.21
N ILE A 124 5.39 9.08 -2.88
CA ILE A 124 5.24 9.30 -4.32
C ILE A 124 6.38 8.56 -5.01
N ILE A 125 6.02 7.63 -5.90
CA ILE A 125 6.96 6.76 -6.58
C ILE A 125 6.79 6.92 -8.08
N THR A 126 7.89 7.05 -8.82
CA THR A 126 7.89 7.10 -10.28
C THR A 126 8.11 5.70 -10.83
N PHE A 127 7.22 5.28 -11.75
CA PHE A 127 7.28 3.99 -12.44
C PHE A 127 7.57 4.18 -13.93
N ASN A 128 8.32 3.24 -14.50
CA ASN A 128 8.65 3.22 -15.93
C ASN A 128 7.50 2.75 -16.86
N GLY A 129 6.42 2.22 -16.28
CA GLY A 129 5.25 1.74 -17.00
C GLY A 129 5.43 0.42 -17.72
N SER A 130 6.37 -0.41 -17.27
CA SER A 130 6.61 -1.74 -17.87
C SER A 130 7.05 -2.79 -16.84
N SER A 131 8.15 -2.58 -16.15
CA SER A 131 8.78 -3.59 -15.28
C SER A 131 8.90 -3.16 -13.82
N ASP A 132 8.77 -1.87 -13.53
CA ASP A 132 8.86 -1.39 -12.15
C ASP A 132 7.66 -1.86 -11.33
N TYR A 133 7.94 -2.32 -10.11
CA TYR A 133 6.92 -2.78 -9.18
C TYR A 133 7.22 -2.39 -7.74
N ILE A 134 6.17 -2.39 -6.93
CA ILE A 134 6.26 -2.25 -5.47
C ILE A 134 5.63 -3.44 -4.77
N GLU A 135 6.18 -3.71 -3.58
CA GLU A 135 5.75 -4.79 -2.70
C GLU A 135 5.63 -4.29 -1.26
N PRO A 136 4.57 -4.71 -0.53
CA PRO A 136 4.38 -4.37 0.87
C PRO A 136 5.17 -5.32 1.78
N TYR A 137 5.91 -4.77 2.74
CA TYR A 137 6.64 -5.53 3.76
C TYR A 137 6.36 -4.96 5.15
N PHE A 138 6.59 -5.77 6.14
CA PHE A 138 6.61 -5.38 7.55
C PHE A 138 7.86 -5.92 8.24
N TYR A 139 8.43 -5.10 9.11
CA TYR A 139 9.48 -5.50 10.04
C TYR A 139 9.04 -5.20 11.46
N GLY A 140 9.14 -6.18 12.35
CA GLY A 140 8.82 -6.00 13.75
C GLY A 140 9.84 -6.64 14.68
N TYR A 141 10.13 -5.95 15.78
CA TYR A 141 10.97 -6.44 16.85
C TYR A 141 10.16 -6.44 18.15
N THR A 142 9.89 -7.63 18.71
CA THR A 142 9.19 -7.80 19.98
C THR A 142 10.18 -8.06 21.12
N GLN A 143 9.84 -7.64 22.33
CA GLN A 143 10.72 -7.72 23.48
C GLN A 143 11.13 -9.17 23.83
N ASN A 144 10.20 -10.11 23.71
CA ASN A 144 10.42 -11.52 24.06
C ASN A 144 10.71 -12.40 22.83
N SER A 145 11.07 -11.80 21.70
CA SER A 145 11.40 -12.51 20.45
C SER A 145 10.27 -13.38 19.90
N GLY A 146 9.03 -13.11 20.26
CA GLY A 146 7.87 -13.83 19.77
C GLY A 146 7.36 -13.35 18.44
N ASN A 147 6.58 -14.20 17.76
CA ASN A 147 5.97 -13.90 16.49
C ASN A 147 4.92 -12.78 16.59
N ILE A 148 4.72 -12.12 15.47
CA ILE A 148 3.82 -10.99 15.28
C ILE A 148 2.68 -11.44 14.37
N THR A 149 1.45 -11.00 14.64
CA THR A 149 0.32 -11.17 13.74
C THR A 149 0.05 -9.86 13.00
N ILE A 150 -0.09 -9.93 11.68
CA ILE A 150 -0.59 -8.85 10.83
C ILE A 150 -2.00 -9.21 10.37
N GLY A 151 -2.91 -8.24 10.39
CA GLY A 151 -4.33 -8.48 10.17
C GLY A 151 -5.05 -8.75 11.48
N GLY A 152 -6.17 -9.44 11.44
CA GLY A 152 -7.00 -9.74 12.59
C GLY A 152 -8.40 -10.17 12.19
N THR A 153 -9.26 -10.41 13.16
CA THR A 153 -10.66 -10.79 12.95
C THR A 153 -11.51 -9.67 12.34
N ASN A 154 -11.00 -8.46 12.31
CA ASN A 154 -11.64 -7.29 11.72
C ASN A 154 -11.01 -6.99 10.35
N THR A 155 -11.78 -7.16 9.31
CA THR A 155 -11.41 -7.14 7.89
C THR A 155 -10.89 -5.79 7.33
N TYR A 156 -10.63 -4.78 8.17
CA TYR A 156 -10.33 -3.42 7.69
C TYR A 156 -8.93 -2.92 8.01
N ASP A 157 -8.05 -3.80 8.52
CA ASP A 157 -6.93 -3.32 9.31
C ASP A 157 -5.62 -3.14 8.54
N SER A 158 -5.37 -3.90 7.48
CA SER A 158 -4.14 -3.72 6.70
C SER A 158 -4.48 -3.59 5.22
N GLN A 159 -4.01 -2.52 4.61
CA GLN A 159 -4.32 -2.16 3.23
C GLN A 159 -3.09 -1.63 2.50
N PHE A 160 -2.94 -2.03 1.25
CA PHE A 160 -1.97 -1.50 0.31
C PHE A 160 -2.70 -0.93 -0.90
N SER A 161 -2.36 0.29 -1.29
CA SER A 161 -3.01 0.94 -2.43
C SER A 161 -2.08 1.89 -3.16
N ALA A 162 -2.38 2.12 -4.42
CA ALA A 162 -1.76 3.19 -5.20
C ALA A 162 -2.70 3.71 -6.27
N TYR A 163 -2.48 4.96 -6.67
CA TYR A 163 -3.13 5.55 -7.85
C TYR A 163 -2.19 6.50 -8.57
N LYS A 164 -2.36 6.59 -9.89
CA LYS A 164 -1.57 7.50 -10.72
C LYS A 164 -1.94 8.95 -10.40
N ILE A 165 -0.91 9.79 -10.22
CA ILE A 165 -1.09 11.23 -10.13
C ILE A 165 -1.29 11.78 -11.54
N ILE A 166 -2.29 12.64 -11.71
CA ILE A 166 -2.52 13.37 -12.96
C ILE A 166 -1.41 14.42 -13.12
N GLU A 167 -0.72 14.37 -14.24
CA GLU A 167 0.34 15.33 -14.64
C GLU A 167 -0.08 16.07 -15.90
#